data_f919a4850b5234f5b265f80d5cc7dafd
#
_entry.id   f919a4850b5234f5b265f80d5cc7dafd
#
_cell.length_a   1.000
_cell.length_b   1.000
_cell.length_c   1.000
_cell.angle_alpha   90.00
_cell.angle_beta   90.00
_cell.angle_gamma   90.00
#
_symmetry.space_group_name_H-M   'P 1'
#
loop_
_entity.id
_entity.type
_entity.pdbx_description
1 polymer ?
#
loop_
_entity_poly.entity_id
_entity_poly.type
_entity_poly.pdbx_seq_one_letter_code
_entity_poly.pdbx_strand_id
1 'polypeptide(L)'
;RGVDWNGEAGQALRFDQLVRIVNAADPFSINDLGCGYGALLDYLDARGFKTDYTGIDVSPEMVRAAALRFEGRANADFICAARIDREADYSVASGIFNVRLKSLDTEWCAHIEATLDMLNAASRRGFSFNCLTSYSDASKMRDDLYYADPCALFDLCKRRYSKSVALLHDYGLYEFTILVRKAS
;
A
#
# COMPACT_ATOMS: atom_id res chain seq x y z
N ARG A 1 -7.90 -24.07 2.33
CA ARG A 1 -8.76 -23.18 3.14
C ARG A 1 -8.23 -21.78 2.90
N GLY A 2 -8.92 -20.97 2.09
CA GLY A 2 -8.53 -19.57 1.86
C GLY A 2 -8.65 -18.79 3.17
N VAL A 3 -7.62 -18.01 3.48
CA VAL A 3 -7.63 -17.06 4.60
C VAL A 3 -8.73 -16.04 4.31
N ASP A 4 -9.57 -15.75 5.30
CA ASP A 4 -10.67 -14.79 5.19
C ASP A 4 -10.07 -13.40 4.85
N TRP A 5 -10.48 -12.85 3.71
CA TRP A 5 -9.93 -11.62 3.12
C TRP A 5 -10.10 -10.39 4.01
N ASN A 6 -11.06 -10.42 4.92
CA ASN A 6 -11.45 -9.32 5.78
C ASN A 6 -10.98 -9.47 7.23
N GLY A 7 -10.24 -10.55 7.55
CA GLY A 7 -9.78 -10.81 8.91
C GLY A 7 -8.46 -10.11 9.24
N GLU A 8 -8.21 -9.88 10.54
CA GLU A 8 -6.95 -9.32 11.07
C GLU A 8 -5.71 -10.10 10.58
N ALA A 9 -5.81 -11.42 10.47
CA ALA A 9 -4.73 -12.28 9.99
C ALA A 9 -4.36 -11.99 8.53
N GLY A 10 -5.34 -11.76 7.66
CA GLY A 10 -5.11 -11.39 6.27
C GLY A 10 -4.50 -9.99 6.15
N GLN A 11 -4.93 -9.04 6.99
CA GLN A 11 -4.36 -7.69 7.03
C GLN A 11 -2.90 -7.72 7.50
N ALA A 12 -2.58 -8.45 8.57
CA ALA A 12 -1.22 -8.59 9.06
C ALA A 12 -0.30 -9.20 7.99
N LEU A 13 -0.78 -10.23 7.26
CA LEU A 13 -0.02 -10.87 6.20
C LEU A 13 0.28 -9.91 5.02
N ARG A 14 -0.66 -9.01 4.66
CA ARG A 14 -0.42 -7.95 3.68
C ARG A 14 0.66 -6.98 4.16
N PHE A 15 0.56 -6.53 5.40
CA PHE A 15 1.55 -5.64 5.99
C PHE A 15 2.94 -6.29 6.08
N ASP A 16 3.01 -7.59 6.42
CA ASP A 16 4.27 -8.36 6.40
C ASP A 16 4.98 -8.23 5.03
N GLN A 17 4.23 -8.32 3.93
CA GLN A 17 4.82 -8.20 2.60
C GLN A 17 5.18 -6.75 2.24
N LEU A 18 4.29 -5.81 2.49
CA LEU A 18 4.49 -4.39 2.17
C LEU A 18 5.69 -3.80 2.91
N VAL A 19 5.84 -4.12 4.20
CA VAL A 19 6.90 -3.58 5.07
C VAL A 19 8.29 -4.16 4.74
N ARG A 20 8.38 -5.21 3.92
CA ARG A 20 9.68 -5.69 3.39
C ARG A 20 10.42 -4.66 2.52
N ILE A 21 9.76 -3.56 2.13
CA ILE A 21 10.42 -2.41 1.51
C ILE A 21 11.38 -1.71 2.48
N VAL A 22 11.09 -1.74 3.77
CA VAL A 22 11.82 -1.02 4.82
C VAL A 22 13.11 -1.75 5.17
N ASN A 23 14.20 -0.99 5.27
CA ASN A 23 15.41 -1.47 5.95
C ASN A 23 15.28 -1.11 7.45
N ALA A 24 15.11 -2.13 8.29
CA ALA A 24 14.73 -1.99 9.70
C ALA A 24 15.84 -1.45 10.63
N ALA A 25 17.04 -1.18 10.13
CA ALA A 25 18.18 -0.81 10.97
C ALA A 25 18.09 0.58 11.60
N ASP A 26 17.34 1.52 10.98
CA ASP A 26 17.25 2.93 11.38
C ASP A 26 15.80 3.40 11.51
N PRO A 27 15.54 4.44 12.35
CA PRO A 27 14.26 5.16 12.28
C PRO A 27 14.02 5.68 10.86
N PHE A 28 12.77 5.64 10.40
CA PHE A 28 12.41 6.08 9.06
C PHE A 28 11.08 6.85 9.04
N SER A 29 10.91 7.66 8.02
CA SER A 29 9.63 8.30 7.71
C SER A 29 8.84 7.47 6.69
N ILE A 30 7.51 7.42 6.87
CA ILE A 30 6.62 6.63 6.01
C ILE A 30 5.31 7.36 5.74
N ASN A 31 4.90 7.33 4.48
CA ASN A 31 3.55 7.72 4.04
C ASN A 31 2.71 6.46 3.84
N ASP A 32 1.51 6.43 4.40
CA ASP A 32 0.52 5.36 4.22
C ASP A 32 -0.68 5.91 3.44
N LEU A 33 -0.73 5.63 2.14
CA LEU A 33 -1.81 6.08 1.27
C LEU A 33 -2.98 5.09 1.32
N GLY A 34 -4.14 5.58 1.72
CA GLY A 34 -5.31 4.76 2.04
C GLY A 34 -5.19 4.16 3.44
N CYS A 35 -4.73 4.97 4.41
CA CYS A 35 -4.40 4.50 5.77
C CYS A 35 -5.59 3.99 6.58
N GLY A 36 -6.83 4.31 6.17
CA GLY A 36 -8.02 4.00 6.95
C GLY A 36 -7.92 4.55 8.38
N TYR A 37 -8.16 3.71 9.35
CA TYR A 37 -8.06 4.08 10.78
C TYR A 37 -6.65 3.87 11.38
N GLY A 38 -5.61 3.72 10.53
CA GLY A 38 -4.22 3.65 10.98
C GLY A 38 -3.72 2.26 11.37
N ALA A 39 -4.27 1.20 10.82
CA ALA A 39 -3.90 -0.19 11.16
C ALA A 39 -2.43 -0.51 10.87
N LEU A 40 -1.84 0.09 9.83
CA LEU A 40 -0.42 -0.10 9.54
C LEU A 40 0.47 0.48 10.65
N LEU A 41 0.09 1.59 11.25
CA LEU A 41 0.86 2.18 12.35
C LEU A 41 0.90 1.25 13.57
N ASP A 42 -0.25 0.64 13.95
CA ASP A 42 -0.24 -0.38 15.04
C ASP A 42 0.64 -1.56 14.70
N TYR A 43 0.58 -2.02 13.46
CA TYR A 43 1.42 -3.11 12.99
C TYR A 43 2.92 -2.79 13.10
N LEU A 44 3.33 -1.58 12.71
CA LEU A 44 4.71 -1.11 12.81
C LEU A 44 5.16 -1.01 14.28
N ASP A 45 4.30 -0.46 15.14
CA ASP A 45 4.55 -0.36 16.58
C ASP A 45 4.73 -1.74 17.23
N ALA A 46 3.84 -2.67 16.93
CA ALA A 46 3.89 -4.03 17.48
C ALA A 46 5.18 -4.77 17.10
N ARG A 47 5.83 -4.37 16.01
CA ARG A 47 7.13 -4.90 15.56
C ARG A 47 8.33 -4.07 16.03
N GLY A 48 8.09 -3.02 16.79
CA GLY A 48 9.15 -2.18 17.38
C GLY A 48 9.82 -1.21 16.40
N PHE A 49 9.19 -0.94 15.24
CA PHE A 49 9.70 0.06 14.31
C PHE A 49 9.57 1.47 14.90
N LYS A 50 10.61 2.27 14.70
CA LYS A 50 10.59 3.71 15.04
C LYS A 50 10.29 4.49 13.77
N THR A 51 9.08 5.05 13.70
CA THR A 51 8.58 5.72 12.50
C THR A 51 8.21 7.17 12.75
N ASP A 52 8.39 8.01 11.74
CA ASP A 52 7.70 9.27 11.54
C ASP A 52 6.61 9.01 10.49
N TYR A 53 5.38 8.79 10.96
CA TYR A 53 4.28 8.27 10.15
C TYR A 53 3.33 9.37 9.70
N THR A 54 2.91 9.32 8.43
CA THR A 54 1.78 10.09 7.93
C THR A 54 0.79 9.19 7.22
N GLY A 55 -0.40 9.08 7.79
CA GLY A 55 -1.55 8.42 7.18
C GLY A 55 -2.34 9.40 6.30
N ILE A 56 -2.62 9.01 5.07
CA ILE A 56 -3.41 9.80 4.10
C ILE A 56 -4.60 8.95 3.67
N ASP A 57 -5.81 9.50 3.79
CA ASP A 57 -7.02 8.84 3.32
C ASP A 57 -8.01 9.88 2.75
N VAL A 58 -8.83 9.45 1.80
CA VAL A 58 -9.87 10.31 1.21
C VAL A 58 -11.14 10.40 2.07
N SER A 59 -11.31 9.47 3.01
CA SER A 59 -12.47 9.43 3.91
C SER A 59 -12.23 10.28 5.16
N PRO A 60 -13.00 11.38 5.34
CA PRO A 60 -12.89 12.21 6.55
C PRO A 60 -13.22 11.43 7.83
N GLU A 61 -14.09 10.41 7.76
CA GLU A 61 -14.45 9.57 8.89
C GLU A 61 -13.28 8.69 9.32
N MET A 62 -12.59 8.07 8.37
CA MET A 62 -11.40 7.25 8.64
C MET A 62 -10.27 8.08 9.24
N VAL A 63 -10.00 9.24 8.66
CA VAL A 63 -8.97 10.17 9.17
C VAL A 63 -9.28 10.62 10.60
N ARG A 64 -10.55 10.98 10.90
CA ARG A 64 -10.96 11.33 12.26
C ARG A 64 -10.80 10.17 13.23
N ALA A 65 -11.19 8.96 12.84
CA ALA A 65 -11.05 7.77 13.67
C ALA A 65 -9.57 7.48 13.97
N ALA A 66 -8.70 7.58 12.96
CA ALA A 66 -7.26 7.43 13.12
C ALA A 66 -6.67 8.52 14.04
N ALA A 67 -6.99 9.79 13.81
CA ALA A 67 -6.50 10.90 14.63
C ALA A 67 -6.89 10.78 16.11
N LEU A 68 -8.12 10.35 16.41
CA LEU A 68 -8.58 10.08 17.77
C LEU A 68 -7.84 8.88 18.38
N ARG A 69 -7.65 7.82 17.61
CA ARG A 69 -6.98 6.60 18.06
C ARG A 69 -5.53 6.83 18.47
N PHE A 70 -4.85 7.73 17.78
CA PHE A 70 -3.43 8.06 18.01
C PHE A 70 -3.23 9.46 18.61
N GLU A 71 -4.25 9.99 19.27
CA GLU A 71 -4.17 11.30 19.91
C GLU A 71 -2.97 11.40 20.88
N GLY A 72 -2.26 12.52 20.80
CA GLY A 72 -1.06 12.75 21.62
C GLY A 72 0.24 12.13 21.11
N ARG A 73 0.22 11.42 19.97
CA ARG A 73 1.44 10.90 19.35
C ARG A 73 2.12 11.97 18.49
N ALA A 74 3.31 12.40 18.90
CA ALA A 74 4.07 13.43 18.21
C ALA A 74 4.69 12.96 16.86
N ASN A 75 4.74 11.65 16.61
CA ASN A 75 5.35 11.04 15.42
C ASN A 75 4.31 10.41 14.50
N ALA A 76 3.05 10.82 14.59
CA ALA A 76 1.99 10.34 13.73
C ALA A 76 1.02 11.48 13.35
N ASP A 77 0.86 11.70 12.06
CA ASP A 77 -0.08 12.66 11.47
C ASP A 77 -1.09 11.93 10.58
N PHE A 78 -2.32 12.45 10.53
CA PHE A 78 -3.39 11.91 9.68
C PHE A 78 -4.03 13.03 8.86
N ILE A 79 -4.05 12.87 7.53
CA ILE A 79 -4.43 13.92 6.57
C ILE A 79 -5.55 13.41 5.66
N CYS A 80 -6.64 14.18 5.58
CA CYS A 80 -7.72 13.91 4.63
C CYS A 80 -7.36 14.48 3.26
N ALA A 81 -6.85 13.64 2.37
CA ALA A 81 -6.40 14.04 1.03
C ALA A 81 -6.39 12.84 0.07
N ALA A 82 -6.40 13.14 -1.23
CA ALA A 82 -6.20 12.16 -2.30
C ALA A 82 -4.75 12.09 -2.79
N ARG A 83 -3.85 12.93 -2.26
CA ARG A 83 -2.47 13.08 -2.71
C ARG A 83 -1.53 13.13 -1.52
N ILE A 84 -0.30 12.71 -1.77
CA ILE A 84 0.80 12.82 -0.81
C ILE A 84 1.54 14.14 -1.09
N ASP A 85 1.61 15.01 -0.08
CA ASP A 85 2.26 16.33 -0.21
C ASP A 85 3.62 16.39 0.48
N ARG A 86 4.07 15.30 1.12
CA ARG A 86 5.38 15.24 1.76
C ARG A 86 6.25 14.12 1.18
N GLU A 87 7.55 14.38 1.13
CA GLU A 87 8.54 13.32 0.94
C GLU A 87 8.79 12.55 2.23
N ALA A 88 8.86 11.21 2.12
CA ALA A 88 9.25 10.31 3.19
C ALA A 88 10.32 9.34 2.71
N ASP A 89 10.91 8.56 3.61
CA ASP A 89 11.82 7.49 3.20
C ASP A 89 11.09 6.45 2.37
N TYR A 90 9.88 6.09 2.82
CA TYR A 90 9.05 5.09 2.15
C TYR A 90 7.61 5.57 1.99
N SER A 91 6.92 5.06 0.97
CA SER A 91 5.47 5.16 0.84
C SER A 91 4.86 3.77 0.65
N VAL A 92 3.72 3.54 1.26
CA VAL A 92 2.98 2.28 1.19
C VAL A 92 1.55 2.55 0.77
N ALA A 93 0.99 1.66 -0.05
CA ALA A 93 -0.43 1.67 -0.41
C ALA A 93 -1.00 0.26 -0.29
N SER A 94 -1.92 0.06 0.66
CA SER A 94 -2.54 -1.24 0.93
C SER A 94 -3.99 -1.26 0.50
N GLY A 95 -4.31 -2.09 -0.52
CA GLY A 95 -5.68 -2.39 -0.94
C GLY A 95 -6.42 -1.28 -1.68
N ILE A 96 -5.79 -0.14 -1.97
CA ILE A 96 -6.45 1.01 -2.61
C ILE A 96 -6.79 0.80 -4.09
N PHE A 97 -6.15 -0.17 -4.74
CA PHE A 97 -6.37 -0.48 -6.16
C PHE A 97 -7.43 -1.55 -6.42
N ASN A 98 -8.01 -2.11 -5.38
CA ASN A 98 -8.87 -3.29 -5.49
C ASN A 98 -10.31 -2.95 -5.91
N VAL A 99 -10.86 -1.82 -5.48
CA VAL A 99 -12.26 -1.46 -5.72
C VAL A 99 -12.35 -0.43 -6.85
N ARG A 100 -12.75 -0.87 -8.04
CA ARG A 100 -12.89 -0.01 -9.23
C ARG A 100 -14.32 0.47 -9.49
N LEU A 101 -15.30 -0.15 -8.82
CA LEU A 101 -16.72 0.11 -9.03
C LEU A 101 -17.12 -0.07 -10.51
N LYS A 102 -17.57 1.02 -11.16
CA LYS A 102 -18.02 1.04 -12.57
C LYS A 102 -17.00 1.67 -13.52
N SER A 103 -15.77 1.98 -13.06
CA SER A 103 -14.73 2.55 -13.91
C SER A 103 -14.31 1.56 -14.99
N LEU A 104 -14.02 2.05 -16.19
CA LEU A 104 -13.47 1.25 -17.26
C LEU A 104 -12.05 0.79 -16.92
N ASP A 105 -11.63 -0.37 -17.39
CA ASP A 105 -10.28 -0.90 -17.14
C ASP A 105 -9.18 0.08 -17.56
N THR A 106 -9.34 0.77 -18.69
CA THR A 106 -8.39 1.77 -19.18
C THR A 106 -8.27 2.97 -18.25
N GLU A 107 -9.37 3.47 -17.71
CA GLU A 107 -9.40 4.58 -16.75
C GLU A 107 -8.76 4.15 -15.42
N TRP A 108 -9.07 2.93 -15.00
CA TRP A 108 -8.52 2.38 -13.75
C TRP A 108 -7.02 2.13 -13.84
N CYS A 109 -6.53 1.60 -14.97
CA CYS A 109 -5.09 1.46 -15.23
C CYS A 109 -4.38 2.82 -15.21
N ALA A 110 -4.95 3.85 -15.83
CA ALA A 110 -4.39 5.19 -15.81
C ALA A 110 -4.36 5.77 -14.38
N HIS A 111 -5.39 5.51 -13.56
CA HIS A 111 -5.42 5.90 -12.15
C HIS A 111 -4.32 5.18 -11.35
N ILE A 112 -4.13 3.88 -11.56
CA ILE A 112 -3.04 3.12 -10.93
C ILE A 112 -1.69 3.72 -11.30
N GLU A 113 -1.41 3.95 -12.58
CA GLU A 113 -0.14 4.52 -13.02
C GLU A 113 0.13 5.90 -12.41
N ALA A 114 -0.86 6.80 -12.42
CA ALA A 114 -0.73 8.12 -11.81
C ALA A 114 -0.47 8.03 -10.29
N THR A 115 -1.09 7.08 -9.62
CA THR A 115 -0.87 6.85 -8.18
C THR A 115 0.53 6.28 -7.92
N LEU A 116 1.02 5.36 -8.75
CA LEU A 116 2.39 4.85 -8.65
C LEU A 116 3.43 5.95 -8.91
N ASP A 117 3.18 6.86 -9.85
CA ASP A 117 4.04 8.03 -10.07
C ASP A 117 4.11 8.92 -8.83
N MET A 118 2.97 9.15 -8.17
CA MET A 118 2.91 9.91 -6.93
C MET A 118 3.65 9.20 -5.79
N LEU A 119 3.47 7.90 -5.59
CA LEU A 119 4.21 7.11 -4.59
C LEU A 119 5.71 7.18 -4.86
N ASN A 120 6.11 7.04 -6.13
CA ASN A 120 7.51 7.17 -6.51
C ASN A 120 8.07 8.56 -6.20
N ALA A 121 7.36 9.63 -6.56
CA ALA A 121 7.82 11.00 -6.32
C ALA A 121 7.94 11.32 -4.82
N ALA A 122 7.02 10.79 -3.98
CA ALA A 122 6.98 11.04 -2.55
C ALA A 122 7.94 10.15 -1.73
N SER A 123 8.71 9.27 -2.36
CA SER A 123 9.57 8.30 -1.67
C SER A 123 11.04 8.51 -1.99
N ARG A 124 11.87 8.70 -0.96
CA ARG A 124 13.33 8.80 -1.15
C ARG A 124 14.00 7.44 -1.39
N ARG A 125 13.59 6.39 -0.65
CA ARG A 125 14.24 5.07 -0.63
C ARG A 125 13.43 3.98 -1.33
N GLY A 126 12.11 4.19 -1.47
CA GLY A 126 11.26 3.24 -2.20
C GLY A 126 9.81 3.26 -1.76
N PHE A 127 9.00 2.51 -2.49
CA PHE A 127 7.58 2.36 -2.18
C PHE A 127 7.11 0.92 -2.40
N SER A 128 5.98 0.58 -1.79
CA SER A 128 5.33 -0.72 -1.95
C SER A 128 3.82 -0.59 -2.06
N PHE A 129 3.22 -1.53 -2.77
CA PHE A 129 1.78 -1.62 -2.92
C PHE A 129 1.33 -3.05 -3.19
N ASN A 130 0.07 -3.34 -2.96
CA ASN A 130 -0.56 -4.62 -3.31
C ASN A 130 -1.78 -4.43 -4.19
N CYS A 131 -2.11 -5.46 -4.94
CA CYS A 131 -3.31 -5.57 -5.77
C CYS A 131 -3.89 -6.98 -5.68
N LEU A 132 -5.20 -7.09 -5.95
CA LEU A 132 -5.81 -8.37 -6.28
C LEU A 132 -5.18 -8.92 -7.57
N THR A 133 -4.92 -10.23 -7.60
CA THR A 133 -4.25 -10.88 -8.72
C THR A 133 -5.22 -11.42 -9.77
N SER A 134 -4.87 -11.27 -11.04
CA SER A 134 -5.57 -11.92 -12.16
C SER A 134 -5.51 -13.46 -12.10
N TYR A 135 -4.66 -14.04 -11.25
CA TYR A 135 -4.62 -15.47 -10.95
C TYR A 135 -5.63 -15.91 -9.89
N SER A 136 -6.58 -15.07 -9.50
CA SER A 136 -7.67 -15.44 -8.58
C SER A 136 -8.60 -16.45 -9.23
N ASP A 137 -9.19 -17.33 -8.40
CA ASP A 137 -10.20 -18.28 -8.87
C ASP A 137 -11.40 -17.54 -9.48
N ALA A 138 -11.76 -17.84 -10.73
CA ALA A 138 -12.84 -17.17 -11.44
C ALA A 138 -14.19 -17.15 -10.66
N SER A 139 -14.47 -18.23 -9.92
CA SER A 139 -15.68 -18.33 -9.09
C SER A 139 -15.71 -17.39 -7.89
N LYS A 140 -14.58 -16.75 -7.56
CA LYS A 140 -14.44 -15.82 -6.44
C LYS A 140 -14.24 -14.37 -6.91
N MET A 141 -14.08 -14.16 -8.21
CA MET A 141 -13.98 -12.83 -8.77
C MET A 141 -15.32 -12.09 -8.74
N ARG A 142 -15.26 -10.78 -8.54
CA ARG A 142 -16.40 -9.88 -8.49
C ARG A 142 -16.23 -8.76 -9.51
N ASP A 143 -17.31 -8.32 -10.14
CA ASP A 143 -17.31 -7.31 -11.21
C ASP A 143 -16.94 -5.90 -10.71
N ASP A 144 -17.17 -5.62 -9.42
CA ASP A 144 -16.84 -4.34 -8.79
C ASP A 144 -15.37 -4.21 -8.35
N LEU A 145 -14.59 -5.31 -8.51
CA LEU A 145 -13.17 -5.36 -8.16
C LEU A 145 -12.29 -5.38 -9.41
N TYR A 146 -11.08 -4.90 -9.24
CA TYR A 146 -10.04 -4.94 -10.27
C TYR A 146 -8.99 -6.00 -9.91
N TYR A 147 -8.70 -6.87 -10.86
CA TYR A 147 -7.72 -7.95 -10.73
C TYR A 147 -6.56 -7.66 -11.67
N ALA A 148 -5.48 -7.16 -11.12
CA ALA A 148 -4.31 -6.73 -11.89
C ALA A 148 -3.48 -7.92 -12.38
N ASP A 149 -2.85 -7.75 -13.55
CA ASP A 149 -1.79 -8.64 -14.00
C ASP A 149 -0.49 -8.31 -13.26
N PRO A 150 0.02 -9.22 -12.39
CA PRO A 150 1.23 -8.97 -11.62
C PRO A 150 2.47 -8.80 -12.50
N CYS A 151 2.56 -9.51 -13.61
CA CYS A 151 3.69 -9.42 -14.54
C CYS A 151 3.71 -8.08 -15.26
N ALA A 152 2.56 -7.56 -15.67
CA ALA A 152 2.44 -6.27 -16.34
C ALA A 152 2.84 -5.13 -15.40
N LEU A 153 2.35 -5.12 -14.15
CA LEU A 153 2.72 -4.10 -13.16
C LEU A 153 4.18 -4.22 -12.72
N PHE A 154 4.72 -5.43 -12.62
CA PHE A 154 6.15 -5.63 -12.37
C PHE A 154 7.01 -5.05 -13.49
N ASP A 155 6.70 -5.34 -14.75
CA ASP A 155 7.44 -4.80 -15.91
C ASP A 155 7.37 -3.27 -15.96
N LEU A 156 6.17 -2.71 -15.74
CA LEU A 156 5.98 -1.26 -15.65
C LEU A 156 6.89 -0.65 -14.57
N CYS A 157 6.92 -1.19 -13.36
CA CYS A 157 7.74 -0.70 -12.27
C CYS A 157 9.25 -0.81 -12.58
N LYS A 158 9.67 -1.94 -13.20
CA LYS A 158 11.06 -2.15 -13.62
C LYS A 158 11.53 -1.14 -14.65
N ARG A 159 10.69 -0.79 -15.61
CA ARG A 159 11.03 0.12 -16.70
C ARG A 159 10.95 1.59 -16.28
N ARG A 160 9.94 1.93 -15.46
CA ARG A 160 9.61 3.32 -15.18
C ARG A 160 10.27 3.87 -13.91
N TYR A 161 10.45 3.04 -12.87
CA TYR A 161 10.86 3.55 -11.55
C TYR A 161 12.23 3.07 -11.10
N SER A 162 12.52 1.77 -11.18
CA SER A 162 13.77 1.24 -10.65
C SER A 162 14.14 -0.11 -11.26
N LYS A 163 15.43 -0.38 -11.32
CA LYS A 163 15.95 -1.73 -11.63
C LYS A 163 15.81 -2.70 -10.45
N SER A 164 15.61 -2.19 -9.22
CA SER A 164 15.47 -2.99 -8.00
C SER A 164 14.01 -3.14 -7.60
N VAL A 165 13.30 -4.04 -8.28
CA VAL A 165 11.89 -4.35 -8.05
C VAL A 165 11.73 -5.81 -7.67
N ALA A 166 10.91 -6.09 -6.64
CA ALA A 166 10.49 -7.44 -6.28
C ALA A 166 8.98 -7.59 -6.45
N LEU A 167 8.57 -8.74 -7.00
CA LEU A 167 7.17 -9.20 -7.04
C LEU A 167 7.02 -10.35 -6.05
N LEU A 168 6.16 -10.20 -5.07
CA LEU A 168 5.84 -11.18 -4.04
C LEU A 168 4.42 -11.70 -4.27
N HIS A 169 4.30 -13.00 -4.54
CA HIS A 169 3.01 -13.62 -4.86
C HIS A 169 2.93 -15.05 -4.30
N ASP A 170 3.60 -15.30 -3.16
CA ASP A 170 3.78 -16.61 -2.55
C ASP A 170 3.25 -16.68 -1.09
N TYR A 171 2.36 -15.75 -0.71
CA TYR A 171 1.89 -15.62 0.68
C TYR A 171 0.43 -16.03 0.91
N GLY A 172 -0.17 -16.80 -0.02
CA GLY A 172 -1.44 -17.50 0.16
C GLY A 172 -2.69 -16.63 0.14
N LEU A 173 -2.61 -15.37 -0.29
CA LEU A 173 -3.76 -14.51 -0.59
C LEU A 173 -3.97 -14.41 -2.11
N TYR A 174 -5.20 -14.06 -2.55
CA TYR A 174 -5.49 -13.69 -3.93
C TYR A 174 -4.98 -12.27 -4.25
N GLU A 175 -3.80 -11.96 -3.75
CA GLU A 175 -3.11 -10.68 -3.89
C GLU A 175 -1.64 -10.91 -4.18
N PHE A 176 -1.02 -9.92 -4.79
CA PHE A 176 0.43 -9.82 -4.90
C PHE A 176 0.91 -8.47 -4.37
N THR A 177 2.16 -8.39 -4.01
CA THR A 177 2.82 -7.17 -3.54
C THR A 177 4.01 -6.85 -4.44
N ILE A 178 4.16 -5.58 -4.79
CA ILE A 178 5.35 -5.08 -5.49
C ILE A 178 6.13 -4.13 -4.56
N LEU A 179 7.44 -4.36 -4.50
CA LEU A 179 8.40 -3.54 -3.78
C LEU A 179 9.30 -2.85 -4.80
N VAL A 180 9.33 -1.53 -4.81
CA VAL A 180 10.19 -0.72 -5.67
C VAL A 180 11.22 0.00 -4.81
N ARG A 181 12.49 -0.44 -4.86
CA ARG A 181 13.59 0.16 -4.11
C ARG A 181 14.33 1.15 -4.99
N LYS A 182 14.59 2.33 -4.47
CA LYS A 182 15.43 3.33 -5.14
C LYS A 182 16.90 3.10 -4.78
N ALA A 183 17.78 3.40 -5.72
CA ALA A 183 19.21 3.46 -5.44
C ALA A 183 19.48 4.58 -4.42
N SER A 184 20.30 4.29 -3.43
CA SER A 184 20.82 5.26 -2.47
C SER A 184 21.76 6.23 -3.17
#